data_9ed32167be2cf067f3a8ffb8f1ecd3b5
#
_entry.id   9ed32167be2cf067f3a8ffb8f1ecd3b5
#
_cell.length_a   1.000
_cell.length_b   1.000
_cell.length_c   1.000
_cell.angle_alpha   90.00
_cell.angle_beta   90.00
_cell.angle_gamma   90.00
#
_symmetry.space_group_name_H-M   'P 1'
#
loop_
_entity.id
_entity.type
_entity.pdbx_description
1 polymer ?
#
loop_
_entity_poly.entity_id
_entity_poly.type
_entity_poly.pdbx_seq_one_letter_code
_entity_poly.pdbx_strand_id
1 'polypeptide(L)'
;MPSNTSAVPGTFGFMAAIRAEHPDIQSKLVSANKIIPNSYFKVYPTLHLSYKLSESRELQLNYSRRVRRPEGDELNPFPEYADPKNIRLGNPYLLPELIHSVNIGYQWQNDFFSLLPGLYYRYKYNGFTAITEIYQQDVLITSQRNLANDQALGADLVLNATVADKLNINFTPNAFYNQIDASNLGYGQKRSTWTWSANFNSNLTVGPATMIQVNSNYRSARLTPQGRYLPSFVLNMGLRQEVLKKKGSIYLTASDLFKTLRQNTRLNSPELIQRVSTKSNSRIIYLGFSYNFGRTRKKKDLQFDNSQ
;
A
#
# COMPACT_ATOMS: atom_id res chain seq x y z
N MET A 1 19.25 15.53 -12.68
CA MET A 1 19.59 14.17 -13.11
C MET A 1 20.59 13.62 -12.12
N PRO A 2 20.36 12.52 -11.41
CA PRO A 2 21.42 11.87 -10.65
C PRO A 2 22.41 11.28 -11.65
N SER A 3 23.67 11.57 -11.47
CA SER A 3 24.78 11.00 -12.22
C SER A 3 24.72 9.47 -12.13
N ASN A 4 24.53 8.79 -13.27
CA ASN A 4 24.73 7.37 -13.42
C ASN A 4 26.24 7.06 -13.23
N THR A 5 26.69 6.99 -12.01
CA THR A 5 27.94 6.30 -11.70
C THR A 5 27.61 4.80 -11.77
N SER A 6 27.91 4.16 -12.89
CA SER A 6 27.92 2.71 -13.02
C SER A 6 28.93 2.16 -12.00
N ALA A 7 28.44 1.68 -10.87
CA ALA A 7 29.30 1.11 -9.83
C ALA A 7 29.94 -0.18 -10.36
N VAL A 8 31.25 -0.31 -10.19
CA VAL A 8 32.05 -1.47 -10.61
C VAL A 8 31.61 -2.73 -9.84
N PRO A 9 31.55 -3.93 -10.45
CA PRO A 9 31.29 -5.19 -9.75
C PRO A 9 32.23 -5.37 -8.54
N GLY A 10 31.69 -5.90 -7.42
CA GLY A 10 32.40 -6.01 -6.15
C GLY A 10 32.38 -4.74 -5.29
N THR A 11 31.63 -3.71 -5.70
CA THR A 11 31.51 -2.46 -4.95
C THR A 11 30.51 -2.62 -3.81
N PHE A 12 30.96 -2.27 -2.61
CA PHE A 12 30.11 -2.16 -1.43
C PHE A 12 29.62 -0.73 -1.27
N GLY A 13 28.31 -0.55 -1.16
CA GLY A 13 27.66 0.71 -0.87
C GLY A 13 27.03 0.72 0.51
N PHE A 14 27.14 1.83 1.22
CA PHE A 14 26.41 2.03 2.46
C PHE A 14 25.86 3.46 2.57
N MET A 15 24.70 3.58 3.20
CA MET A 15 24.11 4.84 3.60
C MET A 15 23.53 4.69 5.00
N ALA A 16 23.92 5.54 5.92
CA ALA A 16 23.37 5.62 7.25
C ALA A 16 22.81 7.02 7.48
N ALA A 17 21.61 7.11 8.07
CA ALA A 17 20.98 8.36 8.43
C ALA A 17 20.30 8.25 9.80
N ILE A 18 20.31 9.35 10.55
CA ILE A 18 19.61 9.48 11.82
C ILE A 18 18.74 10.72 11.73
N ARG A 19 17.44 10.57 12.02
CA ARG A 19 16.50 11.69 12.16
C ARG A 19 16.01 11.72 13.60
N ALA A 20 16.16 12.84 14.29
CA ALA A 20 15.63 13.09 15.61
C ALA A 20 14.47 14.08 15.50
N GLU A 21 13.38 13.82 16.21
CA GLU A 21 12.18 14.65 16.20
C GLU A 21 11.66 14.85 17.62
N HIS A 22 11.18 16.07 17.87
CA HIS A 22 10.46 16.45 19.08
C HIS A 22 9.16 17.15 18.69
N PRO A 23 8.11 16.41 18.30
CA PRO A 23 6.82 17.03 18.03
C PRO A 23 6.12 17.43 19.33
N ASP A 24 5.46 18.58 19.29
CA ASP A 24 4.53 19.05 20.31
C ASP A 24 3.15 19.22 19.64
N ILE A 25 2.23 18.33 19.99
CA ILE A 25 0.88 18.27 19.41
C ILE A 25 -0.13 18.55 20.49
N GLN A 26 -1.03 19.52 20.27
CA GLN A 26 -2.10 19.84 21.18
C GLN A 26 -3.46 19.61 20.51
N SER A 27 -4.23 18.66 21.02
CA SER A 27 -5.62 18.46 20.62
C SER A 27 -6.52 19.27 21.56
N LYS A 28 -7.21 20.30 21.03
CA LYS A 28 -8.12 21.13 21.82
C LYS A 28 -9.57 20.74 21.57
N LEU A 29 -10.23 20.18 22.59
CA LEU A 29 -11.68 19.98 22.60
C LEU A 29 -12.35 21.27 23.04
N VAL A 30 -12.82 22.06 22.08
CA VAL A 30 -13.42 23.40 22.36
C VAL A 30 -14.67 23.28 23.22
N SER A 31 -15.56 22.32 22.92
CA SER A 31 -16.81 22.09 23.66
C SER A 31 -16.62 21.69 25.13
N ALA A 32 -15.52 21.04 25.46
CA ALA A 32 -15.20 20.58 26.81
C ALA A 32 -14.10 21.45 27.46
N ASN A 33 -13.62 22.49 26.79
CA ASN A 33 -12.47 23.31 27.19
C ASN A 33 -11.26 22.48 27.68
N LYS A 34 -11.02 21.35 27.00
CA LYS A 34 -9.96 20.39 27.38
C LYS A 34 -8.85 20.40 26.36
N ILE A 35 -7.62 20.55 26.83
CA ILE A 35 -6.42 20.41 26.01
C ILE A 35 -5.75 19.09 26.34
N ILE A 36 -5.44 18.30 25.32
CA ILE A 36 -4.71 17.03 25.43
C ILE A 36 -3.35 17.24 24.76
N PRO A 37 -2.29 17.46 25.55
CA PRO A 37 -0.95 17.58 25.01
C PRO A 37 -0.37 16.20 24.68
N ASN A 38 0.38 16.11 23.59
CA ASN A 38 1.14 14.93 23.21
C ASN A 38 2.52 15.38 22.71
N SER A 39 3.51 15.33 23.60
CA SER A 39 4.88 15.70 23.29
C SER A 39 5.80 14.51 23.55
N TYR A 40 6.72 14.25 22.59
CA TYR A 40 7.68 13.15 22.72
C TYR A 40 8.96 13.42 21.93
N PHE A 41 10.06 12.84 22.39
CA PHE A 41 11.31 12.81 21.63
C PHE A 41 11.57 11.40 21.11
N LYS A 42 11.85 11.26 19.81
CA LYS A 42 12.15 9.98 19.19
C LYS A 42 13.23 10.11 18.13
N VAL A 43 14.01 9.03 17.97
CA VAL A 43 15.08 8.93 16.98
C VAL A 43 14.73 7.85 15.97
N TYR A 44 14.96 8.14 14.70
CA TYR A 44 14.62 7.27 13.56
C TYR A 44 15.86 6.97 12.73
N PRO A 45 16.63 5.92 13.08
CA PRO A 45 17.76 5.47 12.30
C PRO A 45 17.31 4.78 11.00
N THR A 46 18.12 4.93 9.97
CA THR A 46 18.00 4.23 8.69
C THR A 46 19.39 3.77 8.28
N LEU A 47 19.48 2.54 7.77
CA LEU A 47 20.69 1.94 7.24
C LEU A 47 20.36 1.24 5.93
N HIS A 48 21.14 1.53 4.89
CA HIS A 48 21.13 0.80 3.63
C HIS A 48 22.53 0.27 3.37
N LEU A 49 22.59 -1.01 3.12
CA LEU A 49 23.80 -1.68 2.67
C LEU A 49 23.51 -2.30 1.31
N SER A 50 24.42 -2.15 0.37
CA SER A 50 24.33 -2.81 -0.93
C SER A 50 25.66 -3.45 -1.32
N TYR A 51 25.58 -4.54 -2.04
CA TYR A 51 26.75 -5.23 -2.58
C TYR A 51 26.47 -5.62 -4.04
N LYS A 52 27.21 -5.00 -4.94
CA LYS A 52 27.09 -5.23 -6.38
C LYS A 52 27.87 -6.47 -6.78
N LEU A 53 27.15 -7.55 -7.07
CA LEU A 53 27.71 -8.83 -7.50
C LEU A 53 28.20 -8.78 -8.96
N SER A 54 27.42 -8.05 -9.81
CA SER A 54 27.74 -7.79 -11.22
C SER A 54 27.01 -6.53 -11.65
N GLU A 55 27.15 -6.11 -12.90
CA GLU A 55 26.37 -4.97 -13.44
C GLU A 55 24.85 -5.19 -13.39
N SER A 56 24.43 -6.45 -13.42
CA SER A 56 23.02 -6.84 -13.46
C SER A 56 22.50 -7.42 -12.13
N ARG A 57 23.34 -7.55 -11.10
CA ARG A 57 22.98 -8.24 -9.86
C ARG A 57 23.48 -7.48 -8.64
N GLU A 58 22.56 -7.25 -7.68
CA GLU A 58 22.87 -6.55 -6.45
C GLU A 58 22.13 -7.17 -5.26
N LEU A 59 22.83 -7.33 -4.14
CA LEU A 59 22.25 -7.66 -2.85
C LEU A 59 22.04 -6.38 -2.04
N GLN A 60 20.92 -6.31 -1.33
CA GLN A 60 20.55 -5.14 -0.52
C GLN A 60 20.08 -5.60 0.86
N LEU A 61 20.52 -4.90 1.90
CA LEU A 61 20.02 -5.01 3.26
C LEU A 61 19.61 -3.63 3.75
N ASN A 62 18.35 -3.51 4.14
CA ASN A 62 17.78 -2.24 4.57
C ASN A 62 17.19 -2.38 5.97
N TYR A 63 17.53 -1.46 6.85
CA TYR A 63 16.87 -1.28 8.13
C TYR A 63 16.31 0.14 8.23
N SER A 64 15.10 0.28 8.74
CA SER A 64 14.55 1.57 9.07
C SER A 64 13.64 1.51 10.28
N ARG A 65 13.70 2.57 11.10
CA ARG A 65 12.68 2.88 12.10
C ARG A 65 11.85 4.05 11.61
N ARG A 66 10.53 3.86 11.54
CA ARG A 66 9.59 4.87 11.03
C ARG A 66 8.50 5.14 12.06
N VAL A 67 7.84 6.28 11.92
CA VAL A 67 6.67 6.67 12.71
C VAL A 67 5.49 6.93 11.78
N ARG A 68 4.30 6.45 12.16
CA ARG A 68 3.02 6.91 11.64
C ARG A 68 2.29 7.62 12.77
N ARG A 69 1.96 8.88 12.55
CA ARG A 69 1.18 9.68 13.50
C ARG A 69 -0.30 9.52 13.20
N PRO A 70 -1.16 9.60 14.23
CA PRO A 70 -2.60 9.67 13.98
C PRO A 70 -2.94 10.90 13.13
N GLU A 71 -3.90 10.74 12.24
CA GLU A 71 -4.48 11.83 11.45
C GLU A 71 -5.56 12.56 12.27
N GLY A 72 -5.98 13.74 11.80
CA GLY A 72 -6.92 14.58 12.55
C GLY A 72 -8.27 13.92 12.80
N ASP A 73 -8.80 13.17 11.84
CA ASP A 73 -10.04 12.40 11.95
C ASP A 73 -9.90 11.19 12.90
N GLU A 74 -8.73 10.55 12.94
CA GLU A 74 -8.44 9.47 13.90
C GLU A 74 -8.39 9.97 15.35
N LEU A 75 -8.09 11.25 15.57
CA LEU A 75 -8.04 11.91 16.88
C LEU A 75 -9.36 12.59 17.25
N ASN A 76 -10.24 12.84 16.30
CA ASN A 76 -11.47 13.60 16.50
C ASN A 76 -12.50 12.81 17.35
N PRO A 77 -12.80 13.25 18.61
CA PRO A 77 -13.72 12.52 19.47
C PRO A 77 -15.20 12.80 19.18
N PHE A 78 -15.50 13.63 18.20
CA PHE A 78 -16.89 13.90 17.84
C PHE A 78 -17.49 12.73 17.05
N PRO A 79 -18.72 12.31 17.39
CA PRO A 79 -19.36 11.18 16.74
C PRO A 79 -19.70 11.47 15.27
N GLU A 80 -19.31 10.57 14.41
CA GLU A 80 -19.73 10.50 13.01
C GLU A 80 -20.76 9.38 12.88
N TYR A 81 -21.95 9.71 12.42
CA TYR A 81 -23.06 8.77 12.26
C TYR A 81 -23.04 8.20 10.85
N ALA A 82 -22.57 6.97 10.68
CA ALA A 82 -22.73 6.26 9.42
C ALA A 82 -24.21 5.91 9.15
N ASP A 83 -24.92 5.58 10.24
CA ASP A 83 -26.37 5.45 10.36
C ASP A 83 -26.76 5.56 11.85
N PRO A 84 -28.06 5.55 12.22
CA PRO A 84 -28.49 5.72 13.63
C PRO A 84 -27.95 4.68 14.61
N LYS A 85 -27.49 3.52 14.13
CA LYS A 85 -26.99 2.43 14.96
C LYS A 85 -25.46 2.23 14.86
N ASN A 86 -24.78 2.97 13.97
CA ASN A 86 -23.34 2.82 13.75
C ASN A 86 -22.64 4.17 13.84
N ILE A 87 -21.92 4.34 14.94
CA ILE A 87 -21.18 5.55 15.28
C ILE A 87 -19.70 5.30 15.12
N ARG A 88 -18.99 6.25 14.53
CA ARG A 88 -17.51 6.28 14.49
C ARG A 88 -17.02 7.41 15.39
N LEU A 89 -15.97 7.12 16.15
CA LEU A 89 -15.27 8.08 17.00
C LEU A 89 -13.76 7.99 16.75
N GLY A 90 -13.12 9.12 16.62
CA GLY A 90 -11.67 9.19 16.79
C GLY A 90 -11.30 9.06 18.27
N ASN A 91 -10.01 8.84 18.52
CA ASN A 91 -9.47 8.71 19.86
C ASN A 91 -8.33 9.72 20.06
N PRO A 92 -8.55 10.81 20.82
CA PRO A 92 -7.54 11.84 21.05
C PRO A 92 -6.32 11.35 21.84
N TYR A 93 -6.37 10.15 22.39
CA TYR A 93 -5.27 9.54 23.17
C TYR A 93 -4.44 8.55 22.35
N LEU A 94 -4.62 8.49 21.03
CA LEU A 94 -3.82 7.63 20.18
C LEU A 94 -2.34 8.00 20.26
N LEU A 95 -1.51 7.00 20.53
CA LEU A 95 -0.06 7.10 20.49
C LEU A 95 0.44 6.86 19.07
N PRO A 96 1.52 7.50 18.63
CA PRO A 96 2.12 7.21 17.34
C PRO A 96 2.54 5.75 17.20
N GLU A 97 2.27 5.17 16.03
CA GLU A 97 2.74 3.85 15.64
C GLU A 97 4.23 3.92 15.30
N LEU A 98 5.05 3.06 15.89
CA LEU A 98 6.48 2.93 15.61
C LEU A 98 6.74 1.62 14.88
N ILE A 99 7.42 1.72 13.73
CA ILE A 99 7.64 0.58 12.83
C ILE A 99 9.14 0.36 12.65
N HIS A 100 9.63 -0.80 13.07
CA HIS A 100 10.93 -1.33 12.71
C HIS A 100 10.78 -2.22 11.49
N SER A 101 11.60 -2.04 10.48
CA SER A 101 11.57 -2.84 9.26
C SER A 101 12.99 -3.23 8.87
N VAL A 102 13.19 -4.53 8.66
CA VAL A 102 14.40 -5.09 8.06
C VAL A 102 13.98 -5.73 6.75
N ASN A 103 14.69 -5.43 5.66
CA ASN A 103 14.46 -6.03 4.35
C ASN A 103 15.80 -6.52 3.78
N ILE A 104 15.80 -7.73 3.22
CA ILE A 104 16.88 -8.29 2.43
C ILE A 104 16.33 -8.46 1.02
N GLY A 105 16.95 -7.85 0.04
CA GLY A 105 16.53 -7.90 -1.37
C GLY A 105 17.67 -8.38 -2.26
N TYR A 106 17.31 -9.04 -3.34
CA TYR A 106 18.23 -9.41 -4.41
C TYR A 106 17.68 -8.85 -5.72
N GLN A 107 18.39 -7.92 -6.32
CA GLN A 107 18.03 -7.37 -7.62
C GLN A 107 18.76 -8.15 -8.71
N TRP A 108 18.01 -8.57 -9.71
CA TRP A 108 18.53 -9.12 -10.95
C TRP A 108 17.80 -8.51 -12.13
N GLN A 109 18.55 -7.87 -13.03
CA GLN A 109 17.96 -7.23 -14.21
C GLN A 109 18.78 -7.51 -15.47
N ASN A 110 18.07 -7.58 -16.59
CA ASN A 110 18.64 -7.59 -17.93
C ASN A 110 17.71 -6.81 -18.87
N ASP A 111 17.95 -6.85 -20.17
CA ASP A 111 17.17 -6.10 -21.17
C ASP A 111 15.69 -6.55 -21.25
N PHE A 112 15.36 -7.75 -20.80
CA PHE A 112 14.03 -8.35 -20.92
C PHE A 112 13.24 -8.34 -19.61
N PHE A 113 13.92 -8.41 -18.47
CA PHE A 113 13.25 -8.45 -17.17
C PHE A 113 14.05 -7.79 -16.06
N SER A 114 13.33 -7.37 -15.04
CA SER A 114 13.84 -6.99 -13.73
C SER A 114 13.13 -7.82 -12.67
N LEU A 115 13.89 -8.52 -11.84
CA LEU A 115 13.42 -9.39 -10.76
C LEU A 115 14.00 -8.89 -9.45
N LEU A 116 13.13 -8.64 -8.47
CA LEU A 116 13.52 -8.18 -7.13
C LEU A 116 12.78 -9.02 -6.08
N PRO A 117 13.22 -10.24 -5.76
CA PRO A 117 12.76 -10.97 -4.60
C PRO A 117 13.27 -10.31 -3.31
N GLY A 118 12.43 -10.30 -2.30
CA GLY A 118 12.71 -9.75 -1.00
C GLY A 118 12.21 -10.63 0.14
N LEU A 119 12.93 -10.59 1.25
CA LEU A 119 12.49 -11.11 2.54
C LEU A 119 12.43 -9.93 3.51
N TYR A 120 11.41 -9.88 4.33
CA TYR A 120 11.28 -8.80 5.28
C TYR A 120 10.73 -9.25 6.62
N TYR A 121 11.16 -8.52 7.67
CA TYR A 121 10.58 -8.56 8.99
C TYR A 121 10.14 -7.17 9.41
N ARG A 122 8.90 -7.05 9.91
CA ARG A 122 8.34 -5.80 10.44
C ARG A 122 7.84 -6.02 11.84
N TYR A 123 8.18 -5.09 12.71
CA TYR A 123 7.67 -5.04 14.08
C TYR A 123 7.09 -3.67 14.36
N LYS A 124 5.82 -3.62 14.75
CA LYS A 124 5.10 -2.39 15.04
C LYS A 124 4.69 -2.33 16.50
N TYR A 125 5.02 -1.24 17.14
CA TYR A 125 4.50 -0.86 18.44
C TYR A 125 3.33 0.10 18.24
N ASN A 126 2.32 0.02 19.12
CA ASN A 126 1.15 0.90 19.10
C ASN A 126 0.43 0.92 17.74
N GLY A 127 0.43 -0.20 17.00
CA GLY A 127 -0.24 -0.28 15.71
C GLY A 127 -1.72 0.12 15.82
N PHE A 128 -2.21 0.90 14.85
CA PHE A 128 -3.60 1.33 14.87
C PHE A 128 -4.55 0.22 14.46
N THR A 129 -5.63 0.09 15.19
CA THR A 129 -6.71 -0.85 14.90
C THR A 129 -8.07 -0.27 15.24
N ALA A 130 -9.07 -0.60 14.43
CA ALA A 130 -10.45 -0.27 14.73
C ALA A 130 -11.04 -1.32 15.66
N ILE A 131 -11.66 -0.88 16.74
CA ILE A 131 -12.42 -1.70 17.69
C ILE A 131 -13.87 -1.26 17.66
N THR A 132 -14.78 -2.22 17.50
CA THR A 132 -16.22 -2.00 17.53
C THR A 132 -16.80 -2.59 18.80
N GLU A 133 -17.51 -1.78 19.57
CA GLU A 133 -18.10 -2.13 20.87
C GLU A 133 -19.60 -1.82 20.85
N ILE A 134 -20.38 -2.55 21.66
CA ILE A 134 -21.80 -2.24 21.90
C ILE A 134 -21.88 -1.10 22.89
N TYR A 135 -22.48 0.01 22.49
CA TYR A 135 -22.61 1.21 23.35
C TYR A 135 -23.91 1.24 24.15
N GLN A 136 -25.04 1.08 23.47
CA GLN A 136 -26.38 1.04 24.08
C GLN A 136 -27.26 0.10 23.26
N GLN A 137 -27.92 -0.84 23.91
CA GLN A 137 -28.79 -1.86 23.29
C GLN A 137 -28.33 -2.33 21.91
N ASP A 138 -28.65 -1.60 20.86
CA ASP A 138 -28.34 -1.95 19.46
C ASP A 138 -27.40 -0.96 18.76
N VAL A 139 -26.78 -0.02 19.49
CA VAL A 139 -25.86 0.98 18.91
C VAL A 139 -24.42 0.48 19.03
N LEU A 140 -23.71 0.51 17.93
CA LEU A 140 -22.30 0.14 17.84
C LEU A 140 -21.44 1.39 17.72
N ILE A 141 -20.38 1.43 18.52
CA ILE A 141 -19.33 2.44 18.39
C ILE A 141 -18.07 1.78 17.84
N THR A 142 -17.51 2.35 16.79
CA THR A 142 -16.20 1.97 16.27
C THR A 142 -15.21 3.10 16.54
N SER A 143 -14.13 2.79 17.27
CA SER A 143 -13.05 3.74 17.55
C SER A 143 -11.68 3.18 17.24
N GLN A 144 -10.71 4.06 16.97
CA GLN A 144 -9.31 3.66 16.81
C GLN A 144 -8.65 3.42 18.17
N ARG A 145 -7.88 2.35 18.26
CA ARG A 145 -7.11 1.97 19.43
C ARG A 145 -5.68 1.59 19.04
N ASN A 146 -4.76 1.65 20.00
CA ASN A 146 -3.41 1.12 19.79
C ASN A 146 -3.34 -0.34 20.20
N LEU A 147 -2.78 -1.19 19.35
CA LEU A 147 -2.34 -2.56 19.67
C LEU A 147 -1.10 -2.52 20.57
N ALA A 148 -0.87 -3.55 21.37
CA ALA A 148 0.39 -3.73 22.06
C ALA A 148 1.53 -3.90 21.05
N ASN A 149 1.39 -4.84 20.13
CA ASN A 149 2.29 -4.99 18.99
C ASN A 149 1.63 -5.70 17.79
N ASP A 150 2.26 -5.55 16.63
CA ASP A 150 1.94 -6.26 15.40
C ASP A 150 3.26 -6.59 14.69
N GLN A 151 3.47 -7.85 14.35
CA GLN A 151 4.68 -8.31 13.68
C GLN A 151 4.35 -9.12 12.45
N ALA A 152 5.21 -9.02 11.44
CA ALA A 152 5.06 -9.73 10.20
C ALA A 152 6.43 -10.18 9.66
N LEU A 153 6.54 -11.45 9.31
CA LEU A 153 7.65 -12.02 8.56
C LEU A 153 7.13 -12.45 7.20
N GLY A 154 7.73 -11.99 6.12
CA GLY A 154 7.21 -12.25 4.78
C GLY A 154 8.24 -12.22 3.69
N ALA A 155 7.77 -12.59 2.50
CA ALA A 155 8.48 -12.52 1.25
C ALA A 155 7.66 -11.78 0.22
N ASP A 156 8.33 -10.99 -0.61
CA ASP A 156 7.76 -10.30 -1.75
C ASP A 156 8.61 -10.50 -3.00
N LEU A 157 8.00 -10.23 -4.12
CA LEU A 157 8.66 -10.26 -5.41
C LEU A 157 8.16 -9.09 -6.25
N VAL A 158 9.08 -8.37 -6.89
CA VAL A 158 8.73 -7.46 -7.97
C VAL A 158 9.31 -8.05 -9.26
N LEU A 159 8.41 -8.41 -10.18
CA LEU A 159 8.76 -8.86 -11.52
C LEU A 159 8.24 -7.85 -12.53
N ASN A 160 9.16 -7.29 -13.32
CA ASN A 160 8.85 -6.56 -14.54
C ASN A 160 9.45 -7.32 -15.71
N ALA A 161 8.68 -7.58 -16.75
CA ALA A 161 9.16 -8.27 -17.94
C ALA A 161 8.59 -7.63 -19.22
N THR A 162 9.43 -7.56 -20.24
CA THR A 162 9.04 -7.16 -21.59
C THR A 162 9.33 -8.31 -22.53
N VAL A 163 8.29 -8.88 -23.13
CA VAL A 163 8.41 -10.03 -24.04
C VAL A 163 8.16 -9.57 -25.47
N ALA A 164 9.14 -9.78 -26.33
CA ALA A 164 9.08 -9.47 -27.76
C ALA A 164 8.61 -8.03 -28.06
N ASP A 165 8.95 -7.05 -27.22
CA ASP A 165 8.54 -5.63 -27.30
C ASP A 165 7.03 -5.39 -27.41
N LYS A 166 6.24 -6.41 -27.14
CA LYS A 166 4.77 -6.37 -27.29
C LYS A 166 4.01 -6.61 -26.00
N LEU A 167 4.56 -7.39 -25.10
CA LEU A 167 3.92 -7.76 -23.84
C LEU A 167 4.76 -7.26 -22.68
N ASN A 168 4.21 -6.26 -21.97
CA ASN A 168 4.77 -5.79 -20.72
C ASN A 168 3.99 -6.41 -19.55
N ILE A 169 4.69 -7.00 -18.63
CA ILE A 169 4.13 -7.63 -17.41
C ILE A 169 4.77 -6.97 -16.19
N ASN A 170 3.94 -6.58 -15.25
CA ASN A 170 4.34 -6.27 -13.88
C ASN A 170 3.56 -7.18 -12.94
N PHE A 171 4.27 -7.98 -12.14
CA PHE A 171 3.68 -8.90 -11.18
C PHE A 171 4.35 -8.76 -9.82
N THR A 172 3.54 -8.44 -8.80
CA THR A 172 4.03 -8.18 -7.45
C THR A 172 3.25 -9.01 -6.42
N PRO A 173 3.58 -10.31 -6.24
CA PRO A 173 3.07 -11.12 -5.14
C PRO A 173 3.76 -10.76 -3.83
N ASN A 174 3.06 -10.92 -2.74
CA ASN A 174 3.56 -10.80 -1.37
C ASN A 174 2.87 -11.84 -0.50
N ALA A 175 3.62 -12.52 0.37
CA ALA A 175 3.10 -13.45 1.35
C ALA A 175 3.81 -13.25 2.68
N PHE A 176 3.06 -13.25 3.78
CA PHE A 176 3.62 -13.06 5.11
C PHE A 176 2.82 -13.77 6.19
N TYR A 177 3.52 -14.19 7.20
CA TYR A 177 2.94 -14.59 8.47
C TYR A 177 2.81 -13.37 9.36
N ASN A 178 1.60 -13.06 9.77
CA ASN A 178 1.28 -11.92 10.63
C ASN A 178 0.82 -12.40 12.00
N GLN A 179 1.32 -11.78 13.06
CA GLN A 179 0.88 -11.98 14.42
C GLN A 179 0.55 -10.63 15.06
N ILE A 180 -0.64 -10.51 15.61
CA ILE A 180 -1.10 -9.33 16.37
C ILE A 180 -1.27 -9.68 17.84
N ASP A 181 -0.88 -8.75 18.69
CA ASP A 181 -1.09 -8.78 20.14
C ASP A 181 -2.02 -7.63 20.54
N ALA A 182 -3.20 -7.96 20.97
CA ALA A 182 -4.22 -7.03 21.43
C ALA A 182 -4.56 -7.23 22.92
N SER A 183 -3.63 -7.80 23.71
CA SER A 183 -3.81 -8.06 25.13
C SER A 183 -4.12 -6.80 25.93
N ASN A 184 -3.55 -5.66 25.54
CA ASN A 184 -3.83 -4.34 26.12
C ASN A 184 -5.26 -3.84 25.88
N LEU A 185 -6.01 -4.48 24.98
CA LEU A 185 -7.40 -4.16 24.66
C LEU A 185 -8.39 -5.21 25.18
N GLY A 186 -7.92 -6.13 26.05
CA GLY A 186 -8.76 -7.20 26.61
C GLY A 186 -8.87 -8.46 25.72
N TYR A 187 -8.23 -8.49 24.57
CA TYR A 187 -8.19 -9.68 23.69
C TYR A 187 -6.99 -10.55 24.08
N GLY A 188 -7.16 -11.42 25.06
CA GLY A 188 -6.12 -12.08 25.83
C GLY A 188 -5.17 -13.03 25.11
N GLN A 189 -5.35 -13.34 23.83
CA GLN A 189 -4.47 -14.23 23.08
C GLN A 189 -3.91 -13.56 21.82
N LYS A 190 -2.62 -13.77 21.58
CA LYS A 190 -2.00 -13.42 20.30
C LYS A 190 -2.68 -14.19 19.19
N ARG A 191 -3.02 -13.49 18.11
CA ARG A 191 -3.64 -14.07 16.93
C ARG A 191 -2.68 -14.02 15.76
N SER A 192 -2.62 -15.09 14.99
CA SER A 192 -1.73 -15.16 13.85
C SER A 192 -2.43 -15.75 12.63
N THR A 193 -1.94 -15.40 11.45
CA THR A 193 -2.41 -15.95 10.18
C THR A 193 -1.38 -15.75 9.08
N TRP A 194 -1.46 -16.59 8.05
CA TRP A 194 -0.85 -16.32 6.76
C TRP A 194 -1.72 -15.37 5.96
N THR A 195 -1.08 -14.37 5.38
CA THR A 195 -1.73 -13.39 4.49
C THR A 195 -0.92 -13.31 3.21
N TRP A 196 -1.61 -13.22 2.07
CA TRP A 196 -0.96 -13.02 0.80
C TRP A 196 -1.76 -12.09 -0.11
N SER A 197 -1.08 -11.46 -1.01
CA SER A 197 -1.65 -10.57 -2.01
C SER A 197 -0.88 -10.68 -3.31
N ALA A 198 -1.52 -10.34 -4.41
CA ALA A 198 -0.87 -10.26 -5.71
C ALA A 198 -1.47 -9.12 -6.52
N ASN A 199 -0.60 -8.29 -7.10
CA ASN A 199 -0.96 -7.33 -8.12
C ASN A 199 -0.40 -7.83 -9.45
N PHE A 200 -1.22 -7.81 -10.49
CA PHE A 200 -0.83 -8.15 -11.84
C PHE A 200 -1.28 -7.05 -12.79
N ASN A 201 -0.34 -6.52 -13.55
CA ASN A 201 -0.59 -5.57 -14.62
C ASN A 201 0.05 -6.10 -15.90
N SER A 202 -0.68 -6.04 -16.99
CA SER A 202 -0.17 -6.45 -18.30
C SER A 202 -0.69 -5.53 -19.39
N ASN A 203 0.21 -5.16 -20.29
CA ASN A 203 -0.11 -4.42 -21.52
C ASN A 203 0.37 -5.24 -22.70
N LEU A 204 -0.56 -5.69 -23.53
CA LEU A 204 -0.29 -6.44 -24.74
C LEU A 204 -0.58 -5.57 -25.98
N THR A 205 0.43 -5.34 -26.79
CA THR A 205 0.30 -4.67 -28.08
C THR A 205 0.02 -5.72 -29.17
N VAL A 206 -1.19 -5.72 -29.71
CA VAL A 206 -1.62 -6.62 -30.77
C VAL A 206 -1.53 -5.88 -32.11
N GLY A 207 -0.48 -6.16 -32.85
CA GLY A 207 -0.20 -5.44 -34.12
C GLY A 207 0.13 -3.96 -33.87
N PRO A 208 0.02 -3.11 -34.91
CA PRO A 208 0.51 -1.73 -34.87
C PRO A 208 -0.46 -0.72 -34.24
N ALA A 209 -1.67 -1.13 -33.89
CA ALA A 209 -2.75 -0.19 -33.54
C ALA A 209 -3.62 -0.59 -32.35
N THR A 210 -3.46 -1.80 -31.83
CA THR A 210 -4.31 -2.31 -30.74
C THR A 210 -3.50 -2.60 -29.50
N MET A 211 -3.95 -2.10 -28.35
CA MET A 211 -3.39 -2.39 -27.04
C MET A 211 -4.48 -2.96 -26.13
N ILE A 212 -4.19 -4.06 -25.47
CA ILE A 212 -5.03 -4.68 -24.45
C ILE A 212 -4.31 -4.52 -23.11
N GLN A 213 -5.03 -4.03 -22.13
CA GLN A 213 -4.54 -3.89 -20.77
C GLN A 213 -5.35 -4.76 -19.82
N VAL A 214 -4.67 -5.46 -18.93
CA VAL A 214 -5.27 -6.23 -17.86
C VAL A 214 -4.63 -5.78 -16.54
N ASN A 215 -5.47 -5.46 -15.57
CA ASN A 215 -5.05 -5.14 -14.21
C ASN A 215 -5.84 -5.99 -13.24
N SER A 216 -5.18 -6.73 -12.37
CA SER A 216 -5.85 -7.47 -11.31
C SER A 216 -5.18 -7.27 -9.96
N ASN A 217 -6.00 -7.24 -8.92
CA ASN A 217 -5.57 -7.16 -7.54
C ASN A 217 -6.28 -8.23 -6.72
N TYR A 218 -5.52 -9.04 -6.02
CA TYR A 218 -6.01 -10.01 -5.05
C TYR A 218 -5.43 -9.75 -3.68
N ARG A 219 -6.25 -9.90 -2.65
CA ARG A 219 -5.84 -9.89 -1.23
C ARG A 219 -6.55 -11.01 -0.51
N SER A 220 -5.81 -11.82 0.23
CA SER A 220 -6.36 -12.84 1.11
C SER A 220 -6.98 -12.24 2.38
N ALA A 221 -7.54 -13.07 3.24
CA ALA A 221 -8.01 -12.63 4.55
C ALA A 221 -6.89 -12.01 5.39
N ARG A 222 -7.22 -10.96 6.19
CA ARG A 222 -6.30 -10.28 7.11
C ARG A 222 -6.90 -10.25 8.51
N LEU A 223 -6.06 -10.42 9.52
CA LEU A 223 -6.48 -10.36 10.92
C LEU A 223 -6.88 -8.95 11.36
N THR A 224 -7.83 -8.91 12.28
CA THR A 224 -8.08 -7.81 13.21
C THR A 224 -8.17 -8.38 14.62
N PRO A 225 -8.06 -7.58 15.70
CA PRO A 225 -8.25 -8.08 17.06
C PRO A 225 -9.56 -8.81 17.27
N GLN A 226 -10.63 -8.29 16.72
CA GLN A 226 -11.99 -8.83 16.86
C GLN A 226 -12.40 -9.82 15.76
N GLY A 227 -11.58 -10.06 14.73
CA GLY A 227 -11.99 -10.94 13.64
C GLY A 227 -11.06 -10.91 12.45
N ARG A 228 -11.61 -10.72 11.25
CA ARG A 228 -10.82 -10.65 10.01
C ARG A 228 -11.55 -9.90 8.89
N TYR A 229 -10.78 -9.23 8.06
CA TYR A 229 -11.22 -8.86 6.72
C TYR A 229 -11.24 -10.09 5.84
N LEU A 230 -12.28 -10.23 5.03
CA LEU A 230 -12.40 -11.35 4.08
C LEU A 230 -11.61 -11.06 2.80
N PRO A 231 -11.30 -12.10 2.00
CA PRO A 231 -10.59 -11.92 0.74
C PRO A 231 -11.30 -11.00 -0.23
N SER A 232 -10.53 -10.33 -1.07
CA SER A 232 -11.03 -9.48 -2.15
C SER A 232 -10.26 -9.73 -3.44
N PHE A 233 -10.96 -9.66 -4.57
CA PHE A 233 -10.40 -9.76 -5.91
C PHE A 233 -11.04 -8.71 -6.81
N VAL A 234 -10.24 -8.05 -7.63
CA VAL A 234 -10.74 -7.09 -8.63
C VAL A 234 -9.99 -7.34 -9.93
N LEU A 235 -10.73 -7.35 -11.04
CA LEU A 235 -10.20 -7.41 -12.39
C LEU A 235 -10.70 -6.21 -13.20
N ASN A 236 -9.77 -5.48 -13.80
CA ASN A 236 -10.03 -4.40 -14.73
C ASN A 236 -9.43 -4.76 -16.08
N MET A 237 -10.11 -4.39 -17.17
CA MET A 237 -9.63 -4.58 -18.52
C MET A 237 -9.77 -3.30 -19.33
N GLY A 238 -8.84 -3.08 -20.24
CA GLY A 238 -8.84 -1.97 -21.18
C GLY A 238 -8.48 -2.44 -22.58
N LEU A 239 -9.13 -1.84 -23.57
CA LEU A 239 -8.80 -1.95 -24.97
C LEU A 239 -8.58 -0.55 -25.54
N ARG A 240 -7.47 -0.33 -26.18
CA ARG A 240 -7.20 0.87 -26.98
C ARG A 240 -6.98 0.47 -28.40
N GLN A 241 -7.75 1.08 -29.29
CA GLN A 241 -7.63 0.93 -30.75
C GLN A 241 -7.26 2.25 -31.37
N GLU A 242 -6.10 2.33 -32.02
CA GLU A 242 -5.73 3.46 -32.86
C GLU A 242 -6.48 3.40 -34.19
N VAL A 243 -7.06 4.51 -34.57
CA VAL A 243 -7.85 4.67 -35.80
C VAL A 243 -7.40 5.92 -36.57
N LEU A 244 -7.94 6.14 -37.79
CA LEU A 244 -7.67 7.34 -38.56
C LEU A 244 -6.17 7.58 -38.81
N LYS A 245 -5.43 6.52 -39.17
CA LYS A 245 -3.96 6.57 -39.38
C LYS A 245 -3.20 7.10 -38.16
N LYS A 246 -3.60 6.65 -36.95
CA LYS A 246 -3.06 7.05 -35.64
C LYS A 246 -3.40 8.48 -35.19
N LYS A 247 -4.31 9.18 -35.88
CA LYS A 247 -4.80 10.48 -35.44
C LYS A 247 -5.92 10.38 -34.42
N GLY A 248 -6.63 9.27 -34.37
CA GLY A 248 -7.69 9.01 -33.39
C GLY A 248 -7.38 7.77 -32.57
N SER A 249 -7.98 7.67 -31.38
CA SER A 249 -7.96 6.48 -30.54
C SER A 249 -9.32 6.24 -29.92
N ILE A 250 -9.78 5.01 -29.96
CA ILE A 250 -10.97 4.52 -29.26
C ILE A 250 -10.51 3.77 -28.01
N TYR A 251 -11.13 4.05 -26.88
CA TYR A 251 -10.85 3.39 -25.60
C TYR A 251 -12.12 2.71 -25.10
N LEU A 252 -12.01 1.44 -24.77
CA LEU A 252 -13.02 0.69 -24.04
C LEU A 252 -12.41 0.19 -22.74
N THR A 253 -12.93 0.61 -21.60
CA THR A 253 -12.46 0.13 -20.30
C THR A 253 -13.60 -0.48 -19.51
N ALA A 254 -13.31 -1.55 -18.81
CA ALA A 254 -14.22 -2.20 -17.87
C ALA A 254 -13.54 -2.31 -16.51
N SER A 255 -14.04 -1.57 -15.53
CA SER A 255 -13.59 -1.65 -14.14
C SER A 255 -14.41 -2.70 -13.40
N ASP A 256 -13.75 -3.45 -12.51
CA ASP A 256 -14.36 -4.53 -11.70
C ASP A 256 -15.28 -5.43 -12.52
N LEU A 257 -14.71 -6.06 -13.54
CA LEU A 257 -15.42 -6.84 -14.55
C LEU A 257 -16.37 -7.86 -13.95
N PHE A 258 -16.00 -8.49 -12.82
CA PHE A 258 -16.79 -9.51 -12.13
C PHE A 258 -17.67 -8.95 -11.00
N LYS A 259 -17.67 -7.64 -10.75
CA LYS A 259 -18.41 -6.99 -9.67
C LYS A 259 -18.07 -7.57 -8.29
N THR A 260 -16.78 -7.81 -8.09
CA THR A 260 -16.24 -8.48 -6.89
C THR A 260 -15.67 -7.50 -5.86
N LEU A 261 -15.59 -6.21 -6.17
CA LEU A 261 -15.12 -5.20 -5.23
C LEU A 261 -16.10 -5.06 -4.06
N ARG A 262 -15.79 -5.74 -2.98
CA ARG A 262 -16.54 -5.71 -1.73
C ARG A 262 -15.56 -5.66 -0.58
N GLN A 263 -15.84 -4.79 0.37
CA GLN A 263 -15.12 -4.81 1.65
C GLN A 263 -15.98 -5.56 2.66
N ASN A 264 -15.60 -6.79 2.93
CA ASN A 264 -16.29 -7.65 3.88
C ASN A 264 -15.44 -7.80 5.14
N THR A 265 -16.05 -7.55 6.30
CA THR A 265 -15.42 -7.74 7.61
C THR A 265 -16.28 -8.72 8.42
N ARG A 266 -15.64 -9.66 9.07
CA ARG A 266 -16.28 -10.54 10.05
C ARG A 266 -15.65 -10.31 11.39
N LEU A 267 -16.43 -9.77 12.33
CA LEU A 267 -16.10 -9.69 13.73
C LEU A 267 -16.64 -10.93 14.45
N ASN A 268 -15.85 -11.46 15.35
CA ASN A 268 -16.19 -12.63 16.17
C ASN A 268 -15.41 -12.51 17.48
N SER A 269 -15.93 -11.72 18.39
CA SER A 269 -15.47 -11.57 19.75
C SER A 269 -16.52 -12.12 20.73
N PRO A 270 -16.20 -12.33 22.02
CA PRO A 270 -17.15 -12.82 23.00
C PRO A 270 -18.43 -11.99 23.11
N GLU A 271 -18.31 -10.69 22.88
CA GLU A 271 -19.40 -9.72 23.06
C GLU A 271 -20.10 -9.36 21.76
N LEU A 272 -19.43 -9.56 20.59
CA LEU A 272 -19.96 -9.11 19.29
C LEU A 272 -19.64 -10.10 18.18
N ILE A 273 -20.71 -10.64 17.56
CA ILE A 273 -20.63 -11.36 16.30
C ILE A 273 -21.30 -10.51 15.21
N GLN A 274 -20.51 -10.00 14.28
CA GLN A 274 -21.00 -9.12 13.22
C GLN A 274 -20.38 -9.48 11.88
N ARG A 275 -21.15 -9.35 10.82
CA ARG A 275 -20.67 -9.36 9.44
C ARG A 275 -21.06 -8.05 8.76
N VAL A 276 -20.06 -7.29 8.38
CA VAL A 276 -20.22 -6.05 7.62
C VAL A 276 -19.84 -6.31 6.18
N SER A 277 -20.70 -5.93 5.25
CA SER A 277 -20.44 -6.02 3.81
C SER A 277 -20.71 -4.66 3.18
N THR A 278 -19.65 -3.98 2.79
CA THR A 278 -19.74 -2.73 2.04
C THR A 278 -19.52 -3.00 0.57
N LYS A 279 -20.51 -2.68 -0.24
CA LYS A 279 -20.49 -2.85 -1.69
C LYS A 279 -20.58 -1.51 -2.37
N SER A 280 -19.59 -1.18 -3.17
CA SER A 280 -19.61 0.01 -4.03
C SER A 280 -20.09 -0.35 -5.43
N ASN A 281 -20.69 0.62 -6.13
CA ASN A 281 -20.97 0.47 -7.56
C ASN A 281 -19.66 0.64 -8.34
N SER A 282 -18.89 -0.44 -8.44
CA SER A 282 -17.52 -0.46 -8.96
C SER A 282 -17.41 -0.89 -10.42
N ARG A 283 -18.43 -1.62 -10.93
CA ARG A 283 -18.42 -2.05 -12.33
C ARG A 283 -18.87 -0.91 -13.23
N ILE A 284 -17.92 -0.33 -13.93
CA ILE A 284 -18.14 0.76 -14.86
C ILE A 284 -17.55 0.34 -16.21
N ILE A 285 -18.33 0.47 -17.27
CA ILE A 285 -17.86 0.32 -18.63
C ILE A 285 -17.81 1.71 -19.24
N TYR A 286 -16.66 2.11 -19.73
CA TYR A 286 -16.42 3.41 -20.31
C TYR A 286 -15.96 3.25 -21.75
N LEU A 287 -16.63 3.96 -22.68
CA LEU A 287 -16.23 4.10 -24.08
C LEU A 287 -15.79 5.55 -24.30
N GLY A 288 -14.59 5.73 -24.80
CA GLY A 288 -14.03 7.04 -25.09
C GLY A 288 -13.44 7.11 -26.48
N PHE A 289 -13.41 8.30 -27.03
CA PHE A 289 -12.74 8.63 -28.28
C PHE A 289 -11.88 9.88 -28.11
N SER A 290 -10.67 9.83 -28.58
CA SER A 290 -9.82 11.02 -28.65
C SER A 290 -9.30 11.22 -30.08
N TYR A 291 -9.18 12.48 -30.46
CA TYR A 291 -8.64 12.86 -31.77
C TYR A 291 -7.56 13.94 -31.59
N ASN A 292 -6.40 13.71 -32.19
CA ASN A 292 -5.27 14.64 -32.14
C ASN A 292 -5.33 15.59 -33.36
N PHE A 293 -5.66 16.85 -33.08
CA PHE A 293 -5.61 17.92 -34.07
C PHE A 293 -4.18 18.46 -34.18
N GLY A 294 -3.65 18.57 -35.38
CA GLY A 294 -2.36 19.16 -35.64
C GLY A 294 -1.24 18.19 -36.02
N ARG A 295 -0.09 18.72 -36.39
CA ARG A 295 1.13 17.94 -36.65
C ARG A 295 1.83 17.61 -35.35
N THR A 296 2.11 16.36 -35.10
CA THR A 296 2.99 15.94 -34.01
C THR A 296 4.40 16.49 -34.31
N ARG A 297 4.76 17.59 -33.68
CA ARG A 297 6.15 18.05 -33.68
C ARG A 297 6.97 16.98 -32.94
N LYS A 298 7.88 16.30 -33.62
CA LYS A 298 8.94 15.55 -32.93
C LYS A 298 9.63 16.55 -32.01
N LYS A 299 9.63 16.25 -30.70
CA LYS A 299 10.50 16.99 -29.77
C LYS A 299 11.91 16.91 -30.36
N LYS A 300 12.47 18.04 -30.74
CA LYS A 300 13.92 18.14 -30.98
C LYS A 300 14.56 17.84 -29.63
N ASP A 301 15.39 16.82 -29.55
CA ASP A 301 16.29 16.64 -28.45
C ASP A 301 17.15 17.91 -28.35
N LEU A 302 16.97 18.65 -27.27
CA LEU A 302 17.83 19.79 -26.95
C LEU A 302 19.20 19.19 -26.61
N GLN A 303 20.09 19.09 -27.59
CA GLN A 303 21.50 18.91 -27.36
C GLN A 303 22.02 20.23 -26.76
N PHE A 304 22.31 20.21 -25.48
CA PHE A 304 23.09 21.27 -24.85
C PHE A 304 24.54 21.05 -25.24
N ASP A 305 25.04 21.93 -26.12
CA ASP A 305 26.45 22.01 -26.46
C ASP A 305 27.20 22.62 -25.26
N ASN A 306 27.91 21.81 -24.51
CA ASN A 306 28.77 22.23 -23.39
C ASN A 306 30.22 22.46 -23.84
N SER A 307 30.45 23.03 -25.02
CA SER A 307 31.78 23.50 -25.42
C SER A 307 31.98 24.96 -25.04
N GLN A 308 32.39 25.22 -23.77
CA GLN A 308 33.26 26.32 -23.34
C GLN A 308 33.95 25.93 -22.05
#